data_ed97726629da8c4327651d0d78cef6c7
#
_entry.id   ed97726629da8c4327651d0d78cef6c7
#
_cell.length_a   1.000
_cell.length_b   1.000
_cell.length_c   1.000
_cell.angle_alpha   90.00
_cell.angle_beta   90.00
_cell.angle_gamma   90.00
#
_symmetry.space_group_name_H-M   'P 1'
#
loop_
_entity.id
_entity.type
_entity.pdbx_description
1 polymer ?
#
loop_
_entity_poly.entity_id
_entity_poly.type
_entity_poly.pdbx_seq_one_letter_code
_entity_poly.pdbx_strand_id
1 'polypeptide(L)'
;GALAWTWRHIAQYGGDPQRITVAGHSAGGHLAAMLLTCDWRAYAPDLPPDLLKNALSISGLYDLEPMRHTPFLKDSLKLTPEQVRQASPALLPRPSRGMLYSVAGADESAEFLRQNRLIQQAWGNKTVPVCESHLGLNHFSILEALTEPSHRLHQLALDLLGIQALPSKSP
;
A
#
# COMPACT_ATOMS: atom_id res chain seq x y z
N GLY A 1 1.22 -7.72 -16.21
CA GLY A 1 1.04 -8.35 -14.91
C GLY A 1 -0.42 -8.41 -14.46
N ALA A 2 -0.63 -8.87 -13.20
CA ALA A 2 -1.95 -9.17 -12.64
C ALA A 2 -2.95 -8.01 -12.75
N LEU A 3 -2.57 -6.78 -12.38
CA LEU A 3 -3.48 -5.62 -12.45
C LEU A 3 -3.98 -5.32 -13.86
N ALA A 4 -3.12 -5.42 -14.88
CA ALA A 4 -3.53 -5.23 -16.26
C ALA A 4 -4.54 -6.31 -16.70
N TRP A 5 -4.31 -7.55 -16.28
CA TRP A 5 -5.26 -8.64 -16.50
C TRP A 5 -6.60 -8.36 -15.79
N THR A 6 -6.55 -7.98 -14.53
CA THR A 6 -7.75 -7.63 -13.74
C THR A 6 -8.55 -6.52 -14.43
N TRP A 7 -7.90 -5.45 -14.82
CA TRP A 7 -8.56 -4.34 -15.49
C TRP A 7 -9.27 -4.78 -16.79
N ARG A 8 -8.62 -5.64 -17.59
CA ARG A 8 -9.18 -6.12 -18.88
C ARG A 8 -10.33 -7.10 -18.72
N HIS A 9 -10.39 -7.84 -17.62
CA HIS A 9 -11.26 -9.02 -17.53
C HIS A 9 -12.26 -8.97 -16.37
N ILE A 10 -12.05 -8.13 -15.36
CA ILE A 10 -12.84 -8.21 -14.13
C ILE A 10 -14.34 -7.95 -14.34
N ALA A 11 -14.71 -7.18 -15.38
CA ALA A 11 -16.10 -6.91 -15.70
C ALA A 11 -16.89 -8.18 -16.02
N GLN A 12 -16.29 -9.18 -16.68
CA GLN A 12 -16.93 -10.46 -16.97
C GLN A 12 -17.17 -11.34 -15.73
N TYR A 13 -16.54 -10.96 -14.60
CA TYR A 13 -16.74 -11.61 -13.30
C TYR A 13 -17.59 -10.75 -12.34
N GLY A 14 -18.23 -9.69 -12.86
CA GLY A 14 -19.09 -8.81 -12.08
C GLY A 14 -18.36 -7.70 -11.32
N GLY A 15 -17.04 -7.55 -11.51
CA GLY A 15 -16.26 -6.45 -10.94
C GLY A 15 -16.28 -5.19 -11.81
N ASP A 16 -15.92 -4.06 -11.20
CA ASP A 16 -15.82 -2.77 -11.89
C ASP A 16 -14.35 -2.41 -12.13
N PRO A 17 -13.88 -2.40 -13.40
CA PRO A 17 -12.51 -2.05 -13.73
C PRO A 17 -12.16 -0.58 -13.42
N GLN A 18 -13.15 0.28 -13.17
CA GLN A 18 -12.95 1.67 -12.76
C GLN A 18 -12.77 1.82 -11.25
N ARG A 19 -12.88 0.73 -10.47
CA ARG A 19 -12.86 0.74 -9.00
C ARG A 19 -11.85 -0.25 -8.43
N ILE A 20 -10.65 -0.30 -9.00
CA ILE A 20 -9.59 -1.20 -8.54
C ILE A 20 -8.83 -0.56 -7.37
N THR A 21 -8.79 -1.25 -6.25
CA THR A 21 -7.98 -0.94 -5.07
C THR A 21 -7.03 -2.10 -4.79
N VAL A 22 -5.81 -1.82 -4.35
CA VAL A 22 -4.83 -2.84 -3.94
C VAL A 22 -4.58 -2.72 -2.45
N ALA A 23 -4.49 -3.84 -1.76
CA ALA A 23 -4.01 -3.90 -0.38
C ALA A 23 -2.81 -4.83 -0.29
N GLY A 24 -1.86 -4.49 0.56
CA GLY A 24 -0.68 -5.32 0.78
C GLY A 24 -0.04 -5.09 2.14
N HIS A 25 0.57 -6.16 2.68
CA HIS A 25 1.25 -6.16 3.95
C HIS A 25 2.76 -6.36 3.76
N SER A 26 3.57 -5.63 4.51
CA SER A 26 5.04 -5.75 4.52
C SER A 26 5.62 -5.51 3.12
N ALA A 27 6.26 -6.49 2.49
CA ALA A 27 6.69 -6.43 1.09
C ALA A 27 5.51 -6.20 0.12
N GLY A 28 4.31 -6.70 0.44
CA GLY A 28 3.08 -6.40 -0.29
C GLY A 28 2.65 -4.92 -0.15
N GLY A 29 2.88 -4.32 1.01
CA GLY A 29 2.67 -2.88 1.24
C GLY A 29 3.62 -2.01 0.39
N HIS A 30 4.89 -2.41 0.30
CA HIS A 30 5.85 -1.82 -0.64
C HIS A 30 5.33 -1.93 -2.09
N LEU A 31 4.91 -3.13 -2.52
CA LEU A 31 4.39 -3.35 -3.87
C LEU A 31 3.15 -2.49 -4.14
N ALA A 32 2.23 -2.37 -3.18
CA ALA A 32 1.04 -1.55 -3.31
C ALA A 32 1.38 -0.08 -3.59
N ALA A 33 2.38 0.48 -2.88
CA ALA A 33 2.88 1.83 -3.12
C ALA A 33 3.57 1.95 -4.50
N MET A 34 4.43 1.00 -4.88
CA MET A 34 5.09 0.98 -6.20
C MET A 34 4.08 0.95 -7.35
N LEU A 35 2.96 0.23 -7.21
CA LEU A 35 1.93 0.16 -8.25
C LEU A 35 1.23 1.50 -8.49
N LEU A 36 1.18 2.40 -7.49
CA LEU A 36 0.68 3.77 -7.66
C LEU A 36 1.64 4.66 -8.48
N THR A 37 2.94 4.36 -8.50
CA THR A 37 3.93 5.10 -9.29
C THR A 37 4.06 4.58 -10.71
N CYS A 38 3.39 3.48 -11.06
CA CYS A 38 3.51 2.83 -12.36
C CYS A 38 2.91 3.69 -13.48
N ASP A 39 3.68 3.92 -14.53
CA ASP A 39 3.14 4.44 -15.79
C ASP A 39 2.46 3.29 -16.57
N TRP A 40 1.16 3.17 -16.37
CA TRP A 40 0.37 2.10 -16.98
C TRP A 40 0.30 2.20 -18.49
N ARG A 41 0.35 3.40 -19.08
CA ARG A 41 0.37 3.58 -20.53
C ARG A 41 1.70 3.17 -21.16
N ALA A 42 2.80 3.43 -20.47
CA ALA A 42 4.11 2.94 -20.90
C ALA A 42 4.20 1.41 -20.80
N TYR A 43 3.50 0.81 -19.80
CA TYR A 43 3.41 -0.65 -19.68
C TYR A 43 2.58 -1.29 -20.80
N ALA A 44 1.41 -0.73 -21.12
CA ALA A 44 0.57 -1.14 -22.25
C ALA A 44 -0.37 0.01 -22.68
N PRO A 45 -0.42 0.37 -23.97
CA PRO A 45 -1.10 1.58 -24.45
C PRO A 45 -2.64 1.56 -24.28
N ASP A 46 -3.23 0.39 -24.11
CA ASP A 46 -4.67 0.21 -23.87
C ASP A 46 -5.07 0.51 -22.40
N LEU A 47 -4.11 0.55 -21.48
CA LEU A 47 -4.41 0.76 -20.07
C LEU A 47 -4.63 2.24 -19.75
N PRO A 48 -5.59 2.59 -18.87
CA PRO A 48 -5.77 3.96 -18.42
C PRO A 48 -4.63 4.39 -17.47
N PRO A 49 -4.25 5.68 -17.46
CA PRO A 49 -3.17 6.16 -16.60
C PRO A 49 -3.52 6.07 -15.10
N ASP A 50 -4.81 6.03 -14.78
CA ASP A 50 -5.36 5.91 -13.43
C ASP A 50 -5.97 4.53 -13.16
N LEU A 51 -5.38 3.47 -13.72
CA LEU A 51 -5.83 2.10 -13.58
C LEU A 51 -6.04 1.71 -12.12
N LEU A 52 -5.10 2.07 -11.25
CA LEU A 52 -5.20 1.86 -9.81
C LEU A 52 -5.72 3.14 -9.15
N LYS A 53 -6.86 3.05 -8.48
CA LYS A 53 -7.49 4.23 -7.84
C LYS A 53 -6.91 4.52 -6.47
N ASN A 54 -6.71 3.47 -5.65
CA ASN A 54 -6.26 3.60 -4.28
C ASN A 54 -5.43 2.38 -3.88
N ALA A 55 -4.62 2.54 -2.85
CA ALA A 55 -3.88 1.45 -2.24
C ALA A 55 -3.90 1.55 -0.71
N LEU A 56 -3.99 0.39 -0.05
CA LEU A 56 -3.78 0.23 1.37
C LEU A 56 -2.46 -0.49 1.60
N SER A 57 -1.51 0.21 2.21
CA SER A 57 -0.22 -0.34 2.57
C SER A 57 -0.17 -0.54 4.09
N ILE A 58 -0.06 -1.80 4.50
CA ILE A 58 0.00 -2.20 5.90
C ILE A 58 1.44 -2.58 6.22
N SER A 59 2.07 -1.87 7.16
CA SER A 59 3.45 -2.12 7.57
C SER A 59 4.42 -2.18 6.39
N GLY A 60 4.28 -1.24 5.45
CA GLY A 60 5.03 -1.20 4.20
C GLY A 60 6.45 -0.68 4.36
N LEU A 61 7.22 -0.87 3.30
CA LEU A 61 8.59 -0.35 3.15
C LEU A 61 8.62 0.63 1.99
N TYR A 62 9.19 1.81 2.21
CA TYR A 62 9.17 2.88 1.19
C TYR A 62 10.56 3.44 0.89
N ASP A 63 11.54 3.08 1.70
CA ASP A 63 12.97 3.29 1.52
C ASP A 63 13.67 1.96 1.78
N LEU A 64 14.30 1.40 0.75
CA LEU A 64 14.91 0.07 0.83
C LEU A 64 16.40 0.12 1.27
N GLU A 65 16.98 1.31 1.49
CA GLU A 65 18.38 1.40 1.92
C GLU A 65 18.67 0.60 3.20
N PRO A 66 17.82 0.64 4.26
CA PRO A 66 18.03 -0.19 5.44
C PRO A 66 18.09 -1.69 5.15
N MET A 67 17.36 -2.16 4.11
CA MET A 67 17.33 -3.57 3.74
C MET A 67 18.67 -4.08 3.20
N ARG A 68 19.48 -3.22 2.58
CA ARG A 68 20.81 -3.57 2.12
C ARG A 68 21.76 -3.95 3.25
N HIS A 69 21.49 -3.45 4.44
CA HIS A 69 22.34 -3.63 5.62
C HIS A 69 21.77 -4.64 6.61
N THR A 70 20.57 -5.13 6.39
CA THR A 70 19.94 -6.13 7.26
C THR A 70 20.60 -7.50 7.06
N PRO A 71 21.22 -8.10 8.10
CA PRO A 71 22.11 -9.27 7.96
C PRO A 71 21.52 -10.45 7.20
N PHE A 72 20.24 -10.79 7.45
CA PHE A 72 19.58 -11.93 6.82
C PHE A 72 18.94 -11.60 5.45
N LEU A 73 18.77 -10.31 5.11
CA LEU A 73 18.18 -9.89 3.84
C LEU A 73 19.22 -9.51 2.79
N LYS A 74 20.38 -8.96 3.22
CA LYS A 74 21.41 -8.48 2.30
C LYS A 74 21.90 -9.54 1.32
N ASP A 75 22.07 -10.77 1.79
CA ASP A 75 22.59 -11.87 0.98
C ASP A 75 21.52 -12.44 0.02
N SER A 76 20.26 -12.34 0.38
CA SER A 76 19.14 -12.78 -0.45
C SER A 76 18.74 -11.73 -1.48
N LEU A 77 18.66 -10.46 -1.10
CA LEU A 77 18.19 -9.38 -1.97
C LEU A 77 19.31 -8.81 -2.85
N LYS A 78 20.55 -8.76 -2.37
CA LYS A 78 21.74 -8.24 -3.08
C LYS A 78 21.50 -6.92 -3.80
N LEU A 79 20.75 -6.01 -3.18
CA LEU A 79 20.33 -4.75 -3.77
C LEU A 79 21.54 -3.83 -4.03
N THR A 80 21.64 -3.32 -5.24
CA THR A 80 22.57 -2.24 -5.56
C THR A 80 21.99 -0.87 -5.14
N PRO A 81 22.82 0.18 -4.94
CA PRO A 81 22.32 1.52 -4.66
C PRO A 81 21.35 2.04 -5.71
N GLU A 82 21.55 1.69 -6.98
CA GLU A 82 20.67 2.07 -8.08
C GLU A 82 19.30 1.37 -7.95
N GLN A 83 19.30 0.08 -7.69
CA GLN A 83 18.05 -0.68 -7.46
C GLN A 83 17.26 -0.15 -6.26
N VAL A 84 17.95 0.25 -5.18
CA VAL A 84 17.31 0.90 -4.03
C VAL A 84 16.61 2.19 -4.45
N ARG A 85 17.29 3.08 -5.20
CA ARG A 85 16.66 4.33 -5.66
C ARG A 85 15.46 4.08 -6.55
N GLN A 86 15.54 3.11 -7.48
CA GLN A 86 14.46 2.79 -8.41
C GLN A 86 13.28 2.07 -7.75
N ALA A 87 13.52 1.34 -6.67
CA ALA A 87 12.52 0.52 -5.98
C ALA A 87 12.09 1.08 -4.62
N SER A 88 12.46 2.31 -4.27
CA SER A 88 12.04 2.97 -3.03
C SER A 88 10.96 4.01 -3.32
N PRO A 89 9.68 3.74 -3.03
CA PRO A 89 8.59 4.66 -3.32
C PRO A 89 8.80 6.07 -2.79
N ALA A 90 9.37 6.21 -1.59
CA ALA A 90 9.64 7.52 -0.99
C ALA A 90 10.71 8.34 -1.73
N LEU A 91 11.54 7.72 -2.58
CA LEU A 91 12.56 8.37 -3.39
C LEU A 91 12.07 8.66 -4.82
N LEU A 92 10.89 8.20 -5.17
CA LEU A 92 10.27 8.45 -6.47
C LEU A 92 9.34 9.68 -6.41
N PRO A 93 9.09 10.32 -7.55
CA PRO A 93 8.07 11.35 -7.61
C PRO A 93 6.73 10.83 -7.08
N ARG A 94 6.04 11.69 -6.31
CA ARG A 94 4.69 11.32 -5.86
C ARG A 94 3.77 11.00 -7.05
N PRO A 95 2.87 10.04 -6.91
CA PRO A 95 1.87 9.76 -7.94
C PRO A 95 1.03 11.01 -8.23
N SER A 96 0.76 11.27 -9.51
CA SER A 96 -0.13 12.36 -9.91
C SER A 96 -1.61 12.02 -9.68
N ARG A 97 -1.93 10.75 -9.49
CA ARG A 97 -3.28 10.18 -9.33
C ARG A 97 -3.28 9.07 -8.30
N GLY A 98 -4.42 8.86 -7.69
CA GLY A 98 -4.61 7.84 -6.67
C GLY A 98 -4.21 8.30 -5.27
N MET A 99 -4.58 7.50 -4.28
CA MET A 99 -4.29 7.74 -2.87
C MET A 99 -3.70 6.48 -2.23
N LEU A 100 -2.81 6.69 -1.27
CA LEU A 100 -2.24 5.65 -0.42
C LEU A 100 -2.73 5.86 1.02
N TYR A 101 -3.32 4.84 1.63
CA TYR A 101 -3.46 4.75 3.08
C TYR A 101 -2.29 3.93 3.62
N SER A 102 -1.52 4.52 4.52
CA SER A 102 -0.34 3.89 5.13
C SER A 102 -0.60 3.65 6.61
N VAL A 103 -0.56 2.40 7.03
CA VAL A 103 -0.89 1.99 8.39
C VAL A 103 0.19 1.03 8.91
N ALA A 104 0.56 1.17 10.18
CA ALA A 104 1.47 0.25 10.86
C ALA A 104 0.92 -0.11 12.24
N GLY A 105 1.40 -1.19 12.83
CA GLY A 105 1.18 -1.48 14.25
C GLY A 105 2.09 -0.61 15.12
N ALA A 106 1.55 -0.04 16.19
CA ALA A 106 2.34 0.83 17.08
C ALA A 106 3.42 0.08 17.86
N ASP A 107 3.29 -1.24 18.00
CA ASP A 107 4.25 -2.12 18.67
C ASP A 107 5.28 -2.73 17.68
N GLU A 108 5.32 -2.24 16.43
CA GLU A 108 6.34 -2.62 15.47
C GLU A 108 7.69 -1.93 15.79
N SER A 109 8.75 -2.35 15.11
CA SER A 109 10.07 -1.73 15.29
C SER A 109 10.07 -0.25 14.91
N ALA A 110 11.00 0.50 15.49
CA ALA A 110 11.19 1.92 15.17
C ALA A 110 11.37 2.17 13.68
N GLU A 111 11.97 1.22 12.95
CA GLU A 111 12.15 1.32 11.50
C GLU A 111 10.82 1.23 10.75
N PHE A 112 9.92 0.29 11.07
CA PHE A 112 8.60 0.24 10.45
C PHE A 112 7.77 1.49 10.74
N LEU A 113 7.84 2.03 11.94
CA LEU A 113 7.19 3.29 12.28
C LEU A 113 7.80 4.49 11.53
N ARG A 114 9.13 4.49 11.33
CA ARG A 114 9.81 5.48 10.49
C ARG A 114 9.34 5.41 9.05
N GLN A 115 9.30 4.20 8.47
CA GLN A 115 8.85 3.95 7.11
C GLN A 115 7.42 4.45 6.91
N ASN A 116 6.51 4.15 7.85
CA ASN A 116 5.12 4.58 7.79
C ASN A 116 4.99 6.11 7.69
N ARG A 117 5.74 6.86 8.50
CA ARG A 117 5.75 8.33 8.44
C ARG A 117 6.45 8.87 7.19
N LEU A 118 7.50 8.18 6.73
CA LEU A 118 8.32 8.60 5.60
C LEU A 118 7.51 8.77 4.33
N ILE A 119 6.61 7.84 4.02
CA ILE A 119 5.86 7.92 2.75
C ILE A 119 4.91 9.12 2.74
N GLN A 120 4.29 9.47 3.86
CA GLN A 120 3.47 10.67 3.94
C GLN A 120 4.31 11.94 3.82
N GLN A 121 5.49 11.97 4.43
CA GLN A 121 6.43 13.10 4.30
C GLN A 121 6.88 13.27 2.84
N ALA A 122 7.16 12.19 2.15
CA ALA A 122 7.63 12.22 0.76
C ALA A 122 6.52 12.60 -0.23
N TRP A 123 5.32 12.03 -0.09
CA TRP A 123 4.23 12.21 -1.05
C TRP A 123 3.20 13.27 -0.65
N GLY A 124 3.21 13.72 0.60
CA GLY A 124 2.31 14.72 1.15
C GLY A 124 0.93 14.19 1.53
N ASN A 125 0.20 14.96 2.33
CA ASN A 125 -1.09 14.57 2.91
C ASN A 125 -2.21 14.40 1.87
N LYS A 126 -2.08 15.03 0.71
CA LYS A 126 -3.07 14.86 -0.37
C LYS A 126 -3.00 13.46 -0.99
N THR A 127 -1.80 12.94 -1.19
CA THR A 127 -1.57 11.60 -1.75
C THR A 127 -1.66 10.52 -0.66
N VAL A 128 -1.23 10.84 0.56
CA VAL A 128 -1.29 9.94 1.73
C VAL A 128 -2.15 10.58 2.82
N PRO A 129 -3.49 10.61 2.65
CA PRO A 129 -4.37 11.29 3.60
C PRO A 129 -4.52 10.55 4.94
N VAL A 130 -4.19 9.26 4.97
CA VAL A 130 -4.16 8.43 6.19
C VAL A 130 -2.75 7.89 6.39
N CYS A 131 -2.17 8.21 7.56
CA CYS A 131 -0.89 7.70 8.02
C CYS A 131 -1.02 7.45 9.52
N GLU A 132 -1.34 6.23 9.90
CA GLU A 132 -1.72 5.87 11.27
C GLU A 132 -0.83 4.76 11.83
N SER A 133 -0.64 4.75 13.17
CA SER A 133 -0.06 3.63 13.91
C SER A 133 -1.10 3.15 14.93
N HIS A 134 -1.48 1.88 14.84
CA HIS A 134 -2.54 1.31 15.65
C HIS A 134 -2.02 0.65 16.91
N LEU A 135 -2.48 1.11 18.07
CA LEU A 135 -2.03 0.68 19.39
C LEU A 135 -2.26 -0.82 19.62
N GLY A 136 -1.32 -1.47 20.30
CA GLY A 136 -1.43 -2.88 20.69
C GLY A 136 -1.25 -3.88 19.56
N LEU A 137 -0.87 -3.43 18.38
CA LEU A 137 -0.66 -4.28 17.20
C LEU A 137 0.81 -4.30 16.79
N ASN A 138 1.33 -5.48 16.54
CA ASN A 138 2.65 -5.72 15.97
C ASN A 138 2.57 -6.04 14.47
N HIS A 139 3.71 -6.37 13.86
CA HIS A 139 3.82 -6.64 12.42
C HIS A 139 2.89 -7.75 11.89
N PHE A 140 2.49 -8.70 12.73
CA PHE A 140 1.63 -9.82 12.34
C PHE A 140 0.19 -9.65 12.83
N SER A 141 -0.01 -9.23 14.09
CA SER A 141 -1.35 -9.06 14.65
C SER A 141 -2.17 -7.96 13.96
N ILE A 142 -1.50 -7.01 13.28
CA ILE A 142 -2.21 -6.00 12.50
C ILE A 142 -3.07 -6.60 11.37
N LEU A 143 -2.72 -7.79 10.87
CA LEU A 143 -3.52 -8.49 9.87
C LEU A 143 -4.84 -9.03 10.44
N GLU A 144 -4.84 -9.44 11.72
CA GLU A 144 -6.08 -9.84 12.41
C GLU A 144 -7.05 -8.68 12.52
N ALA A 145 -6.53 -7.48 12.80
CA ALA A 145 -7.33 -6.26 12.84
C ALA A 145 -8.02 -5.91 11.51
N LEU A 146 -7.44 -6.30 10.38
CA LEU A 146 -8.08 -6.13 9.07
C LEU A 146 -9.36 -6.96 8.95
N THR A 147 -9.44 -8.11 9.62
CA THR A 147 -10.61 -9.00 9.58
C THR A 147 -11.68 -8.67 10.62
N GLU A 148 -11.38 -7.75 11.54
CA GLU A 148 -12.29 -7.34 12.61
C GLU A 148 -13.16 -6.16 12.17
N PRO A 149 -14.48 -6.34 11.94
CA PRO A 149 -15.34 -5.29 11.38
C PRO A 149 -15.41 -4.00 12.19
N SER A 150 -15.24 -4.08 13.50
CA SER A 150 -15.24 -2.91 14.40
C SER A 150 -13.91 -2.16 14.43
N HIS A 151 -12.83 -2.76 13.90
CA HIS A 151 -11.51 -2.16 13.97
C HIS A 151 -11.33 -1.07 12.91
N ARG A 152 -10.60 -0.01 13.28
CA ARG A 152 -10.28 1.14 12.40
C ARG A 152 -9.66 0.70 11.07
N LEU A 153 -8.76 -0.29 11.06
CA LEU A 153 -8.10 -0.77 9.83
C LEU A 153 -9.12 -1.39 8.85
N HIS A 154 -10.08 -2.17 9.35
CA HIS A 154 -11.16 -2.70 8.52
C HIS A 154 -12.01 -1.58 7.91
N GLN A 155 -12.35 -0.56 8.71
CA GLN A 155 -13.10 0.60 8.24
C GLN A 155 -12.36 1.38 7.15
N LEU A 156 -11.04 1.55 7.29
CA LEU A 156 -10.19 2.17 6.26
C LEU A 156 -10.19 1.38 4.95
N ALA A 157 -10.16 0.05 5.03
CA ALA A 157 -10.24 -0.80 3.84
C ALA A 157 -11.59 -0.65 3.13
N LEU A 158 -12.71 -0.63 3.87
CA LEU A 158 -14.05 -0.39 3.31
C LEU A 158 -14.16 1.00 2.68
N ASP A 159 -13.60 2.01 3.32
CA ASP A 159 -13.58 3.39 2.82
C ASP A 159 -12.89 3.47 1.45
N LEU A 160 -11.71 2.86 1.30
CA LEU A 160 -11.00 2.79 0.02
C LEU A 160 -11.79 2.06 -1.08
N LEU A 161 -12.58 1.06 -0.70
CA LEU A 161 -13.46 0.32 -1.63
C LEU A 161 -14.75 1.10 -1.95
N GLY A 162 -15.02 2.21 -1.26
CA GLY A 162 -16.27 2.96 -1.37
C GLY A 162 -17.48 2.17 -0.87
N ILE A 163 -17.27 1.27 0.11
CA ILE A 163 -18.30 0.46 0.74
C ILE A 163 -18.60 1.05 2.11
N GLN A 164 -19.85 1.42 2.36
CA GLN A 164 -20.27 1.83 3.70
C GLN A 164 -20.29 0.62 4.64
N ALA A 165 -19.70 0.78 5.82
CA ALA A 165 -19.86 -0.20 6.88
C ALA A 165 -21.37 -0.39 7.17
N LEU A 166 -21.82 -1.64 7.26
CA LEU A 166 -23.16 -1.92 7.74
C LEU A 166 -23.28 -1.33 9.16
N PRO A 167 -24.40 -0.66 9.48
CA PRO A 167 -24.62 -0.19 10.83
C PRO A 167 -24.53 -1.40 11.78
N SER A 168 -23.72 -1.25 12.85
CA SER A 168 -23.64 -2.26 13.89
C SER A 168 -25.07 -2.53 14.37
N LYS A 169 -25.53 -3.78 14.28
CA LYS A 169 -26.77 -4.17 14.95
C LYS A 169 -26.52 -3.90 16.43
N SER A 170 -27.15 -2.87 16.96
CA SER A 170 -27.23 -2.66 18.40
C SER A 170 -27.88 -3.90 19.03
N PRO A 171 -27.35 -4.39 20.16
CA PRO A 171 -27.90 -5.56 20.84
C PRO A 171 -29.32 -5.30 21.32
#